data_92b598ea94a09f0e7b15df72956f4172
#
_entry.id   92b598ea94a09f0e7b15df72956f4172
#
_cell.length_a   1.000
_cell.length_b   1.000
_cell.length_c   1.000
_cell.angle_alpha   90.00
_cell.angle_beta   90.00
_cell.angle_gamma   90.00
#
_symmetry.space_group_name_H-M   'P 1'
#
loop_
_entity.id
_entity.type
_entity.pdbx_description
1 polymer ?
#
loop_
_entity_poly.entity_id
_entity_poly.type
_entity_poly.pdbx_seq_one_letter_code
_entity_poly.pdbx_strand_id
1 'polypeptide(L)'
;MKTTLNKIRSNSPCASGWAKLLKHLGKVQADDVELSLLTILESNGLEDTLWCLRAVDGFDREKRLLAVAFSREVQHLMKDPRSLAALNVAERFANGEATEEELNATRAA
;
A
#
# COMPACT_ATOMS: atom_id res chain seq x y z
N MET A 1 -2.38 10.99 -3.68
CA MET A 1 -1.16 10.40 -3.12
C MET A 1 0.01 10.59 -4.06
N LYS A 2 1.10 11.06 -3.54
CA LYS A 2 2.29 11.39 -4.30
C LYS A 2 3.54 10.89 -3.58
N THR A 3 4.61 10.67 -4.34
CA THR A 3 5.91 10.25 -3.82
C THR A 3 7.02 10.86 -4.67
N THR A 4 8.23 10.37 -4.58
CA THR A 4 9.35 10.70 -5.47
C THR A 4 10.10 9.43 -5.82
N LEU A 5 10.86 9.45 -6.92
CA LEU A 5 11.70 8.32 -7.29
C LEU A 5 12.73 7.98 -6.21
N ASN A 6 13.29 9.00 -5.55
CA ASN A 6 14.23 8.77 -4.44
C ASN A 6 13.58 8.02 -3.27
N LYS A 7 12.35 8.35 -2.92
CA LYS A 7 11.61 7.65 -1.87
C LYS A 7 11.32 6.18 -2.25
N ILE A 8 10.93 5.95 -3.50
CA ILE A 8 10.69 4.58 -4.00
C ILE A 8 11.99 3.79 -3.95
N ARG A 9 13.08 4.36 -4.44
CA ARG A 9 14.39 3.70 -4.46
C ARG A 9 14.87 3.31 -3.06
N SER A 10 14.64 4.15 -2.06
CA SER A 10 15.05 3.85 -0.69
C SER A 10 14.33 2.64 -0.07
N ASN A 11 13.25 2.19 -0.68
CA ASN A 11 12.51 0.98 -0.29
C ASN A 11 12.91 -0.28 -1.07
N SER A 12 13.97 -0.22 -1.87
CA SER A 12 14.52 -1.35 -2.61
C SER A 12 13.52 -2.02 -3.56
N PRO A 13 13.03 -1.31 -4.59
CA PRO A 13 12.11 -1.87 -5.57
C PRO A 13 12.75 -2.98 -6.40
N CYS A 14 11.95 -3.87 -6.99
CA CYS A 14 12.47 -4.86 -7.90
C CYS A 14 13.05 -4.20 -9.17
N ALA A 15 14.10 -4.80 -9.72
CA ALA A 15 14.83 -4.22 -10.85
C ALA A 15 13.96 -4.02 -12.08
N SER A 16 13.06 -4.97 -12.38
CA SER A 16 12.20 -4.91 -13.56
C SER A 16 11.16 -3.80 -13.46
N GLY A 17 10.50 -3.68 -12.31
CA GLY A 17 9.52 -2.62 -12.07
C GLY A 17 10.16 -1.24 -12.06
N TRP A 18 11.34 -1.11 -11.45
CA TRP A 18 12.10 0.13 -11.42
C TRP A 18 12.48 0.60 -12.82
N ALA A 19 13.05 -0.29 -13.64
CA ALA A 19 13.44 0.02 -15.01
C ALA A 19 12.23 0.42 -15.87
N LYS A 20 11.11 -0.25 -15.70
CA LYS A 20 9.87 0.06 -16.42
C LYS A 20 9.37 1.46 -16.09
N LEU A 21 9.39 1.84 -14.81
CA LEU A 21 8.95 3.17 -14.36
C LEU A 21 9.86 4.27 -14.89
N LEU A 22 11.18 4.09 -14.78
CA LEU A 22 12.14 5.06 -15.31
C LEU A 22 11.96 5.27 -16.82
N LYS A 23 11.76 4.20 -17.57
CA LYS A 23 11.54 4.27 -19.00
C LYS A 23 10.27 5.04 -19.34
N HIS A 24 9.19 4.78 -18.62
CA HIS A 24 7.92 5.49 -18.82
C HIS A 24 8.07 6.99 -18.57
N LEU A 25 8.85 7.37 -17.55
CA LEU A 25 9.10 8.76 -17.20
C LEU A 25 10.17 9.44 -18.07
N GLY A 26 10.88 8.69 -18.92
CA GLY A 26 11.97 9.20 -19.72
C GLY A 26 13.18 9.61 -18.87
N LYS A 27 13.42 8.93 -17.76
CA LYS A 27 14.50 9.22 -16.82
C LYS A 27 15.51 8.08 -16.74
N VAL A 28 16.74 8.40 -16.37
CA VAL A 28 17.82 7.42 -16.24
C VAL A 28 18.26 7.23 -14.78
N GLN A 29 17.82 8.11 -13.87
CA GLN A 29 18.14 8.03 -12.46
C GLN A 29 17.01 8.61 -11.60
N ALA A 30 17.04 8.31 -10.33
CA ALA A 30 16.08 8.82 -9.36
C ALA A 30 16.29 10.32 -9.10
N ASP A 31 15.22 11.01 -8.77
CA ASP A 31 15.21 12.41 -8.38
C ASP A 31 14.13 12.67 -7.31
N ASP A 32 13.98 13.93 -6.91
CA ASP A 32 12.99 14.36 -5.92
C ASP A 32 11.79 15.08 -6.56
N VAL A 33 11.60 14.92 -7.86
CA VAL A 33 10.43 15.47 -8.53
C VAL A 33 9.18 14.72 -8.07
N GLU A 34 8.14 15.47 -7.73
CA GLU A 34 6.88 14.94 -7.27
C GLU A 34 6.27 14.00 -8.32
N LEU A 35 5.89 12.79 -7.88
CA LEU A 35 5.36 11.74 -8.74
C LEU A 35 4.02 11.26 -8.19
N SER A 36 2.97 11.37 -9.02
CA SER A 36 1.65 10.87 -8.66
C SER A 36 1.58 9.35 -8.76
N LEU A 37 0.90 8.71 -7.82
CA LEU A 37 0.63 7.28 -7.89
C LEU A 37 -0.20 6.90 -9.12
N LEU A 38 -1.02 7.80 -9.65
CA LEU A 38 -1.76 7.56 -10.88
C LEU A 38 -0.83 7.33 -12.07
N THR A 39 0.30 8.06 -12.12
CA THR A 39 1.31 7.87 -13.14
C THR A 39 1.95 6.49 -13.03
N ILE A 40 2.22 6.03 -11.80
CA ILE A 40 2.75 4.69 -11.55
C ILE A 40 1.74 3.62 -11.98
N LEU A 41 0.48 3.85 -11.70
CA LEU A 41 -0.59 2.94 -12.12
C LEU A 41 -0.65 2.77 -13.65
N GLU A 42 -0.55 3.88 -14.37
CA GLU A 42 -0.52 3.86 -15.85
C GLU A 42 0.71 3.14 -16.40
N SER A 43 1.87 3.32 -15.76
CA SER A 43 3.13 2.74 -16.20
C SER A 43 3.25 1.25 -15.84
N ASN A 44 3.04 0.91 -14.57
CA ASN A 44 3.42 -0.37 -13.98
C ASN A 44 2.24 -1.24 -13.55
N GLY A 45 1.03 -0.69 -13.53
CA GLY A 45 -0.16 -1.41 -13.10
C GLY A 45 -0.43 -1.37 -11.60
N LEU A 46 -1.51 -2.01 -11.20
CA LEU A 46 -2.03 -1.93 -9.83
C LEU A 46 -1.08 -2.50 -8.77
N GLU A 47 -0.48 -3.65 -9.05
CA GLU A 47 0.36 -4.36 -8.09
C GLU A 47 1.58 -3.52 -7.67
N ASP A 48 2.28 -2.95 -8.65
CA ASP A 48 3.43 -2.09 -8.39
C ASP A 48 3.01 -0.78 -7.71
N THR A 49 1.85 -0.25 -8.06
CA THR A 49 1.30 0.96 -7.42
C THR A 49 1.01 0.72 -5.94
N LEU A 50 0.41 -0.42 -5.60
CA LEU A 50 0.17 -0.79 -4.21
C LEU A 50 1.47 -0.96 -3.43
N TRP A 51 2.48 -1.56 -4.06
CA TRP A 51 3.80 -1.67 -3.46
C TRP A 51 4.38 -0.29 -3.14
N CYS A 52 4.19 0.69 -4.03
CA CYS A 52 4.70 2.05 -3.86
C CYS A 52 4.03 2.85 -2.73
N LEU A 53 2.93 2.37 -2.17
CA LEU A 53 2.31 3.01 -1.00
C LEU A 53 3.28 3.14 0.17
N ARG A 54 4.25 2.25 0.30
CA ARG A 54 5.30 2.31 1.33
C ARG A 54 6.22 3.52 1.17
N ALA A 55 6.26 4.12 -0.01
CA ALA A 55 7.05 5.31 -0.32
C ALA A 55 6.22 6.61 -0.24
N VAL A 56 4.96 6.52 0.17
CA VAL A 56 4.06 7.67 0.37
C VAL A 56 4.03 7.98 1.86
N ASP A 57 4.37 9.22 2.22
CA ASP A 57 4.31 9.66 3.61
C ASP A 57 2.88 10.02 4.01
N GLY A 58 2.49 9.68 5.22
CA GLY A 58 1.14 9.93 5.70
C GLY A 58 0.10 9.00 5.10
N PHE A 59 -1.14 9.43 5.13
CA PHE A 59 -2.29 8.66 4.61
C PHE A 59 -2.47 7.27 5.25
N ASP A 60 -2.07 7.11 6.51
CA ASP A 60 -2.12 5.81 7.19
C ASP A 60 -3.53 5.23 7.22
N ARG A 61 -4.53 6.07 7.48
CA ARG A 61 -5.94 5.67 7.46
C ARG A 61 -6.36 5.18 6.07
N GLU A 62 -6.04 5.95 5.04
CA GLU A 62 -6.40 5.65 3.66
C GLU A 62 -5.72 4.38 3.17
N LYS A 63 -4.45 4.18 3.51
CA LYS A 63 -3.70 2.97 3.19
C LYS A 63 -4.33 1.74 3.84
N ARG A 64 -4.75 1.85 5.10
CA ARG A 64 -5.42 0.76 5.82
C ARG A 64 -6.78 0.45 5.22
N LEU A 65 -7.56 1.47 4.89
CA LEU A 65 -8.86 1.30 4.25
C LEU A 65 -8.72 0.64 2.88
N LEU A 66 -7.68 0.99 2.13
CA LEU A 66 -7.41 0.37 0.84
C LEU A 66 -7.09 -1.11 1.01
N ALA A 67 -6.22 -1.46 1.96
CA ALA A 67 -5.89 -2.85 2.26
C ALA A 67 -7.14 -3.63 2.70
N VAL A 68 -8.00 -3.03 3.53
CA VAL A 68 -9.26 -3.61 3.94
C VAL A 68 -10.17 -3.85 2.75
N ALA A 69 -10.29 -2.88 1.83
CA ALA A 69 -11.13 -3.02 0.64
C ALA A 69 -10.70 -4.21 -0.22
N PHE A 70 -9.40 -4.40 -0.45
CA PHE A 70 -8.90 -5.56 -1.19
C PHE A 70 -9.16 -6.87 -0.45
N SER A 71 -9.00 -6.89 0.87
CA SER A 71 -9.28 -8.08 1.68
C SER A 71 -10.76 -8.44 1.65
N ARG A 72 -11.66 -7.46 1.62
CA ARG A 72 -13.11 -7.68 1.49
C ARG A 72 -13.47 -8.37 0.18
N GLU A 73 -12.78 -8.07 -0.91
CA GLU A 73 -13.01 -8.71 -2.21
C GLU A 73 -12.78 -10.23 -2.16
N VAL A 74 -11.87 -10.69 -1.29
CA VAL A 74 -11.54 -12.11 -1.14
C VAL A 74 -12.02 -12.69 0.19
N GLN A 75 -12.82 -11.94 0.94
CA GLN A 75 -13.31 -12.33 2.27
C GLN A 75 -14.02 -13.69 2.26
N HIS A 76 -14.78 -13.98 1.21
CA HIS A 76 -15.49 -15.24 1.05
C HIS A 76 -14.56 -16.47 0.98
N LEU A 77 -13.26 -16.25 0.71
CA LEU A 77 -12.26 -17.31 0.68
C LEU A 77 -11.62 -17.54 2.07
N MET A 78 -11.86 -16.65 3.02
CA MET A 78 -11.31 -16.77 4.37
C MET A 78 -12.09 -17.80 5.16
N LYS A 79 -11.39 -18.84 5.64
CA LYS A 79 -11.99 -19.94 6.40
C LYS A 79 -11.74 -19.82 7.90
N ASP A 80 -10.70 -19.08 8.31
CA ASP A 80 -10.35 -18.90 9.70
C ASP A 80 -11.11 -17.72 10.30
N PRO A 81 -11.94 -17.93 11.35
CA PRO A 81 -12.66 -16.83 12.03
C PRO A 81 -11.74 -15.73 12.55
N ARG A 82 -10.48 -16.07 12.89
CA ARG A 82 -9.50 -15.08 13.35
C ARG A 82 -9.13 -14.10 12.25
N SER A 83 -9.07 -14.55 11.00
CA SER A 83 -8.80 -13.68 9.86
C SER A 83 -9.92 -12.67 9.64
N LEU A 84 -11.18 -13.10 9.77
CA LEU A 84 -12.33 -12.21 9.68
C LEU A 84 -12.37 -11.21 10.83
N ALA A 85 -12.07 -11.67 12.05
CA ALA A 85 -12.00 -10.80 13.22
C ALA A 85 -10.91 -9.74 13.06
N ALA A 86 -9.73 -10.13 12.58
CA ALA A 86 -8.62 -9.21 12.33
C ALA A 86 -8.99 -8.16 11.28
N LEU A 87 -9.67 -8.56 10.21
CA LEU A 87 -10.14 -7.65 9.16
C LEU A 87 -11.14 -6.63 9.71
N ASN A 88 -12.11 -7.08 10.51
CA ASN A 88 -13.10 -6.20 11.13
C ASN A 88 -12.44 -5.18 12.07
N VAL A 89 -11.48 -5.60 12.88
CA VAL A 89 -10.74 -4.70 13.78
C VAL A 89 -9.88 -3.72 12.99
N ALA A 90 -9.22 -4.16 11.93
CA ALA A 90 -8.41 -3.29 11.08
C ALA A 90 -9.26 -2.17 10.45
N GLU A 91 -10.46 -2.49 9.99
CA GLU A 91 -11.39 -1.49 9.44
C GLU A 91 -11.85 -0.50 10.51
N ARG A 92 -12.24 -1.00 11.69
CA ARG A 92 -12.62 -0.15 12.82
C ARG A 92 -11.49 0.74 13.28
N PHE A 93 -10.26 0.20 13.34
CA PHE A 93 -9.08 0.98 13.70
C PHE A 93 -8.84 2.12 12.70
N ALA A 94 -8.93 1.85 11.42
CA ALA A 94 -8.77 2.86 10.37
C ALA A 94 -9.82 3.97 10.48
N ASN A 95 -11.02 3.65 10.96
CA ASN A 95 -12.12 4.60 11.17
C ASN A 95 -12.12 5.25 12.57
N GLY A 96 -11.09 5.00 13.38
CA GLY A 96 -11.00 5.54 14.74
C GLY A 96 -11.93 4.88 15.75
N GLU A 97 -12.44 3.69 15.44
CA GLU A 97 -13.42 2.95 16.27
C GLU A 97 -12.81 1.82 17.09
N ALA A 98 -11.51 1.61 16.98
CA ALA A 98 -10.76 0.59 17.72
C ALA A 98 -9.43 1.15 18.18
N THR A 99 -8.86 0.57 19.24
CA THR A 99 -7.57 0.97 19.80
C THR A 99 -6.42 0.18 19.17
N GLU A 100 -5.18 0.68 19.31
CA GLU A 100 -3.99 -0.08 18.92
C GLU A 100 -3.88 -1.39 19.66
N GLU A 101 -4.32 -1.43 20.93
CA GLU A 101 -4.33 -2.65 21.74
C GLU A 101 -5.23 -3.73 21.11
N GLU A 102 -6.42 -3.33 20.66
CA GLU A 102 -7.35 -4.25 19.98
C GLU A 102 -6.73 -4.77 18.66
N LEU A 103 -6.08 -3.88 17.90
CA LEU A 103 -5.43 -4.25 16.64
C LEU A 103 -4.28 -5.23 16.90
N ASN A 104 -3.44 -4.96 17.90
CA ASN A 104 -2.31 -5.81 18.25
C ASN A 104 -2.78 -7.18 18.78
N ALA A 105 -3.88 -7.22 19.51
CA ALA A 105 -4.46 -8.47 19.99
C ALA A 105 -4.84 -9.41 18.84
N THR A 106 -5.35 -8.88 17.73
CA THR A 106 -5.68 -9.70 16.55
C THR A 106 -4.45 -10.24 15.84
N ARG A 107 -3.33 -9.49 15.88
CA ARG A 107 -2.06 -9.94 15.28
C ARG A 107 -1.37 -11.03 16.10
N ALA A 108 -1.58 -11.02 17.42
CA ALA A 108 -0.99 -12.00 18.32
C ALA A 108 -1.75 -13.33 18.36
N ALA A 109 -2.98 -13.36 17.87
CA ALA A 109 -3.84 -14.54 17.91
C ALA A 109 -3.51 -15.60 16.85
#